data_c266ef58f9221fd4fbc0794ad6fd67bf
#
_entry.id   c266ef58f9221fd4fbc0794ad6fd67bf
#
_cell.length_a   1.000
_cell.length_b   1.000
_cell.length_c   1.000
_cell.angle_alpha   90.00
_cell.angle_beta   90.00
_cell.angle_gamma   90.00
#
_symmetry.space_group_name_H-M   'P 1'
#
loop_
_entity.id
_entity.type
_entity.pdbx_description
1 polymer ?
#
loop_
_entity_poly.entity_id
_entity_poly.type
_entity_poly.pdbx_seq_one_letter_code
_entity_poly.pdbx_strand_id
1 'polypeptide(L)'
;GNTLEETIYQTSLNRVVSYKVRVPKGIYSAVLKLSENHYNEIDVRSFDVFAEDSLWISNLDVFSQSNIHTAFDTMLNAIRVEDGILDLYFSAVNYGAGYEYAGPFLNGLEIHLLEELSIHSNHPKDYLLSKPFPNPFNNQLSISIELVRKSHVEIDVFNINGQRIKNIHSGSLLPGYHNLIWDAKKAASGIYFIQLNINNKNEY
;
A
#
# COMPACT_ATOMS: atom_id res chain seq x y z
N GLY A 1 -7.17 25.53 -19.74
CA GLY A 1 -6.96 24.98 -18.42
C GLY A 1 -5.62 25.39 -17.89
N ASN A 2 -5.53 25.66 -16.64
CA ASN A 2 -4.30 26.03 -15.92
C ASN A 2 -3.93 24.87 -14.98
N THR A 3 -3.40 23.80 -15.51
CA THR A 3 -2.79 22.77 -14.67
C THR A 3 -1.28 22.83 -14.81
N LEU A 4 -0.55 22.60 -13.72
CA LEU A 4 0.91 22.48 -13.73
C LEU A 4 1.41 21.28 -14.59
N GLU A 5 0.49 20.44 -15.06
CA GLU A 5 0.71 19.20 -15.79
C GLU A 5 0.11 19.23 -17.20
N GLU A 6 0.00 20.39 -17.84
CA GLU A 6 -0.62 20.57 -19.18
C GLU A 6 -0.17 19.53 -20.21
N THR A 7 1.10 19.15 -20.19
CA THR A 7 1.68 18.21 -21.15
C THR A 7 1.04 16.82 -21.09
N ILE A 8 0.60 16.37 -19.90
CA ILE A 8 -0.05 15.06 -19.74
C ILE A 8 -1.37 15.01 -20.52
N TYR A 9 -2.16 16.08 -20.48
CA TYR A 9 -3.47 16.13 -21.10
C TYR A 9 -3.44 16.36 -22.61
N GLN A 10 -2.28 16.70 -23.17
CA GLN A 10 -2.10 16.88 -24.62
C GLN A 10 -1.89 15.57 -25.38
N THR A 11 -1.49 14.51 -24.68
CA THR A 11 -1.25 13.19 -25.25
C THR A 11 -2.17 12.16 -24.60
N SER A 12 -2.67 11.21 -25.38
CA SER A 12 -3.48 10.13 -24.85
C SER A 12 -3.09 8.79 -25.45
N LEU A 13 -3.16 7.75 -24.66
CA LEU A 13 -3.18 6.39 -25.14
C LEU A 13 -4.61 6.01 -25.47
N ASN A 14 -4.92 5.82 -26.76
CA ASN A 14 -6.24 5.46 -27.23
C ASN A 14 -6.40 3.95 -27.33
N ARG A 15 -7.66 3.47 -27.23
CA ARG A 15 -8.03 2.04 -27.24
C ARG A 15 -7.36 1.25 -26.13
N VAL A 16 -7.25 1.88 -24.97
CA VAL A 16 -6.77 1.20 -23.78
C VAL A 16 -7.78 0.13 -23.38
N VAL A 17 -7.32 -1.11 -23.23
CA VAL A 17 -8.15 -2.21 -22.76
C VAL A 17 -7.83 -2.53 -21.31
N SER A 18 -6.55 -2.59 -20.97
CA SER A 18 -6.14 -2.89 -19.60
C SER A 18 -4.78 -2.28 -19.24
N TYR A 19 -4.62 -2.01 -17.98
CA TYR A 19 -3.35 -1.70 -17.32
C TYR A 19 -3.14 -2.67 -16.18
N LYS A 20 -1.93 -3.25 -16.12
CA LYS A 20 -1.50 -4.13 -15.03
C LYS A 20 -0.23 -3.59 -14.42
N VAL A 21 -0.28 -3.21 -13.16
CA VAL A 21 0.86 -2.62 -12.47
C VAL A 21 1.25 -3.50 -11.28
N ARG A 22 2.50 -3.94 -11.25
CA ARG A 22 3.02 -4.66 -10.08
C ARG A 22 3.20 -3.70 -8.92
N VAL A 23 2.52 -3.99 -7.83
CA VAL A 23 2.53 -3.21 -6.60
C VAL A 23 2.57 -4.13 -5.38
N PRO A 24 3.03 -3.69 -4.21
CA PRO A 24 2.85 -4.44 -2.97
C PRO A 24 1.37 -4.75 -2.72
N LYS A 25 1.08 -5.78 -1.93
CA LYS A 25 -0.30 -6.03 -1.48
C LYS A 25 -0.75 -4.87 -0.60
N GLY A 26 -1.91 -4.29 -0.91
CA GLY A 26 -2.32 -3.06 -0.26
C GLY A 26 -3.69 -2.58 -0.68
N ILE A 27 -4.09 -1.48 -0.06
CA ILE A 27 -5.24 -0.68 -0.49
C ILE A 27 -4.70 0.55 -1.20
N TYR A 28 -5.20 0.80 -2.40
CA TYR A 28 -4.70 1.85 -3.29
C TYR A 28 -5.79 2.84 -3.68
N SER A 29 -5.38 4.04 -4.06
CA SER A 29 -6.17 4.91 -4.93
C SER A 29 -5.50 5.02 -6.28
N ALA A 30 -6.32 5.14 -7.33
CA ALA A 30 -5.86 5.41 -8.68
C ALA A 30 -6.53 6.67 -9.21
N VAL A 31 -5.74 7.64 -9.68
CA VAL A 31 -6.24 8.85 -10.32
C VAL A 31 -6.08 8.67 -11.82
N LEU A 32 -7.22 8.68 -12.52
CA LEU A 32 -7.26 8.68 -13.98
C LEU A 32 -7.23 10.12 -14.46
N LYS A 33 -6.20 10.49 -15.19
CA LYS A 33 -6.08 11.80 -15.84
C LYS A 33 -6.59 11.69 -17.27
N LEU A 34 -7.59 12.47 -17.60
CA LEU A 34 -8.34 12.39 -18.85
C LEU A 34 -8.52 13.76 -19.47
N SER A 35 -8.53 13.82 -20.79
CA SER A 35 -8.93 15.00 -21.56
C SER A 35 -9.46 14.55 -22.90
N GLU A 36 -10.71 14.88 -23.20
CA GLU A 36 -11.26 14.62 -24.53
C GLU A 36 -10.68 15.59 -25.53
N ASN A 37 -9.89 15.07 -26.47
CA ASN A 37 -9.16 15.89 -27.45
C ASN A 37 -9.63 15.71 -28.90
N HIS A 38 -10.59 14.81 -29.13
CA HIS A 38 -11.01 14.43 -30.48
C HIS A 38 -12.49 14.71 -30.77
N TYR A 39 -13.36 14.51 -29.78
CA TYR A 39 -14.81 14.60 -29.98
C TYR A 39 -15.40 15.74 -29.15
N ASN A 40 -16.35 16.42 -29.75
CA ASN A 40 -17.04 17.59 -29.17
C ASN A 40 -18.55 17.35 -29.03
N GLU A 41 -18.96 16.09 -28.96
CA GLU A 41 -20.37 15.70 -28.84
C GLU A 41 -20.51 14.67 -27.73
N ILE A 42 -21.63 14.71 -27.02
CA ILE A 42 -21.98 13.75 -25.95
C ILE A 42 -22.28 12.38 -26.55
N ASP A 43 -22.03 11.32 -25.80
CA ASP A 43 -22.32 9.92 -26.16
C ASP A 43 -21.55 9.39 -27.39
N VAL A 44 -20.57 10.10 -27.90
CA VAL A 44 -19.72 9.61 -28.98
C VAL A 44 -18.67 8.65 -28.46
N ARG A 45 -18.09 8.96 -27.32
CA ARG A 45 -17.07 8.12 -26.68
C ARG A 45 -17.34 7.98 -25.20
N SER A 46 -17.80 6.79 -24.82
CA SER A 46 -17.97 6.46 -23.41
C SER A 46 -17.49 5.06 -23.11
N PHE A 47 -17.07 4.81 -21.86
CA PHE A 47 -16.52 3.53 -21.43
C PHE A 47 -16.74 3.28 -19.95
N ASP A 48 -16.77 2.01 -19.60
CA ASP A 48 -16.74 1.55 -18.21
C ASP A 48 -15.31 1.41 -17.72
N VAL A 49 -15.09 1.70 -16.46
CA VAL A 49 -13.82 1.53 -15.77
C VAL A 49 -13.97 0.50 -14.67
N PHE A 50 -13.15 -0.53 -14.73
CA PHE A 50 -13.07 -1.60 -13.72
C PHE A 50 -11.72 -1.53 -13.03
N ALA A 51 -11.69 -1.87 -11.75
CA ALA A 51 -10.48 -2.15 -10.98
C ALA A 51 -10.69 -3.43 -10.19
N GLU A 52 -9.73 -4.37 -10.22
CA GLU A 52 -9.82 -5.66 -9.52
C GLU A 52 -11.18 -6.36 -9.81
N ASP A 53 -11.53 -6.55 -11.07
CA ASP A 53 -12.78 -7.16 -11.54
C ASP A 53 -14.09 -6.46 -11.10
N SER A 54 -14.00 -5.33 -10.41
CA SER A 54 -15.16 -4.57 -9.94
C SER A 54 -15.42 -3.35 -10.82
N LEU A 55 -16.68 -3.12 -11.20
CA LEU A 55 -17.08 -1.90 -11.90
C LEU A 55 -17.01 -0.70 -10.95
N TRP A 56 -16.20 0.29 -11.31
CA TRP A 56 -16.01 1.51 -10.52
C TRP A 56 -16.70 2.73 -11.13
N ILE A 57 -16.61 2.87 -12.44
CA ILE A 57 -17.29 3.96 -13.15
C ILE A 57 -18.01 3.36 -14.35
N SER A 58 -19.30 3.61 -14.44
CA SER A 58 -20.11 3.17 -15.56
C SER A 58 -20.35 4.31 -16.54
N ASN A 59 -20.22 4.01 -17.82
CA ASN A 59 -20.52 4.90 -18.93
C ASN A 59 -19.85 6.29 -18.81
N LEU A 60 -18.55 6.31 -18.55
CA LEU A 60 -17.77 7.54 -18.44
C LEU A 60 -17.64 8.20 -19.82
N ASP A 61 -18.32 9.31 -20.03
CA ASP A 61 -18.16 10.22 -21.15
C ASP A 61 -17.41 11.46 -20.67
N VAL A 62 -16.13 11.56 -21.03
CA VAL A 62 -15.24 12.62 -20.54
C VAL A 62 -15.65 13.99 -21.10
N PHE A 63 -16.15 14.05 -22.36
CA PHE A 63 -16.63 15.30 -22.92
C PHE A 63 -17.83 15.86 -22.14
N SER A 64 -18.75 15.01 -21.74
CA SER A 64 -19.90 15.42 -20.93
C SER A 64 -19.52 15.95 -19.55
N GLN A 65 -18.39 15.53 -19.02
CA GLN A 65 -17.90 15.95 -17.69
C GLN A 65 -17.09 17.26 -17.72
N SER A 66 -16.34 17.53 -18.79
CA SER A 66 -15.35 18.62 -18.77
C SER A 66 -15.26 19.45 -20.05
N ASN A 67 -15.95 19.09 -21.10
CA ASN A 67 -15.81 19.62 -22.47
C ASN A 67 -14.49 19.22 -23.16
N ILE A 68 -14.36 19.58 -24.44
CA ILE A 68 -13.18 19.31 -25.26
C ILE A 68 -11.95 20.08 -24.74
N HIS A 69 -10.77 19.46 -24.83
CA HIS A 69 -9.48 20.04 -24.44
C HIS A 69 -9.43 20.54 -22.98
N THR A 70 -10.22 19.93 -22.13
CA THR A 70 -10.26 20.29 -20.71
C THR A 70 -9.82 19.10 -19.86
N ALA A 71 -8.91 19.35 -18.92
CA ALA A 71 -8.45 18.32 -17.99
C ALA A 71 -9.60 17.86 -17.09
N PHE A 72 -9.72 16.56 -16.95
CA PHE A 72 -10.68 15.90 -16.07
C PHE A 72 -9.98 14.77 -15.32
N ASP A 73 -9.92 14.90 -14.01
CA ASP A 73 -9.36 13.88 -13.12
C ASP A 73 -10.48 13.19 -12.38
N THR A 74 -10.43 11.87 -12.35
CA THR A 74 -11.34 11.07 -11.52
C THR A 74 -10.56 10.06 -10.72
N MET A 75 -11.03 9.77 -9.51
CA MET A 75 -10.32 8.94 -8.55
C MET A 75 -11.10 7.68 -8.21
N LEU A 76 -10.42 6.55 -8.29
CA LEU A 76 -10.85 5.27 -7.74
C LEU A 76 -10.21 5.11 -6.37
N ASN A 77 -11.00 4.98 -5.32
CA ASN A 77 -10.50 4.89 -3.94
C ASN A 77 -10.67 3.48 -3.37
N ALA A 78 -9.76 3.11 -2.46
CA ALA A 78 -9.83 1.85 -1.73
C ALA A 78 -9.84 0.58 -2.62
N ILE A 79 -9.06 0.59 -3.69
CA ILE A 79 -8.81 -0.61 -4.52
C ILE A 79 -7.97 -1.58 -3.70
N ARG A 80 -8.49 -2.77 -3.44
CA ARG A 80 -7.82 -3.80 -2.64
C ARG A 80 -7.05 -4.75 -3.53
N VAL A 81 -5.72 -4.70 -3.49
CA VAL A 81 -4.81 -5.56 -4.26
C VAL A 81 -4.26 -6.67 -3.37
N GLU A 82 -4.63 -7.93 -3.66
CA GLU A 82 -4.25 -9.09 -2.86
C GLU A 82 -3.19 -10.00 -3.51
N ASP A 83 -3.04 -9.93 -4.82
CA ASP A 83 -2.11 -10.78 -5.58
C ASP A 83 -0.78 -10.08 -5.92
N GLY A 84 -0.70 -8.75 -5.69
CA GLY A 84 0.46 -7.93 -6.01
C GLY A 84 0.44 -7.33 -7.42
N ILE A 85 -0.71 -7.37 -8.09
CA ILE A 85 -0.94 -6.77 -9.40
C ILE A 85 -2.20 -5.92 -9.31
N LEU A 86 -2.07 -4.61 -9.46
CA LEU A 86 -3.22 -3.73 -9.61
C LEU A 86 -3.69 -3.79 -11.06
N ASP A 87 -4.91 -4.29 -11.26
CA ASP A 87 -5.54 -4.45 -12.56
C ASP A 87 -6.58 -3.35 -12.81
N LEU A 88 -6.40 -2.59 -13.88
CA LEU A 88 -7.41 -1.67 -14.40
C LEU A 88 -7.85 -2.19 -15.77
N TYR A 89 -9.17 -2.25 -15.99
CA TYR A 89 -9.76 -2.66 -17.26
C TYR A 89 -10.77 -1.61 -17.73
N PHE A 90 -10.75 -1.33 -19.03
CA PHE A 90 -11.59 -0.34 -19.66
C PHE A 90 -12.42 -1.02 -20.75
N SER A 91 -13.75 -0.89 -20.68
CA SER A 91 -14.67 -1.49 -21.64
C SER A 91 -15.46 -0.39 -22.33
N ALA A 92 -15.36 -0.29 -23.66
CA ALA A 92 -16.16 0.65 -24.40
C ALA A 92 -17.66 0.34 -24.29
N VAL A 93 -18.45 1.36 -23.99
CA VAL A 93 -19.90 1.29 -23.91
C VAL A 93 -20.53 1.78 -25.21
N ASN A 94 -20.10 2.94 -25.72
CA ASN A 94 -20.60 3.51 -26.94
C ASN A 94 -19.49 3.74 -27.96
N TYR A 95 -19.64 3.05 -29.09
CA TYR A 95 -18.84 3.30 -30.29
C TYR A 95 -19.74 4.05 -31.27
N GLY A 96 -19.56 5.33 -31.41
CA GLY A 96 -20.22 6.04 -32.50
C GLY A 96 -19.89 5.40 -33.84
N ALA A 97 -20.90 4.94 -34.58
CA ALA A 97 -20.69 4.35 -35.90
C ALA A 97 -19.93 5.32 -36.80
N GLY A 98 -18.75 4.92 -37.27
CA GLY A 98 -17.90 5.70 -38.17
C GLY A 98 -16.78 6.49 -37.52
N TYR A 99 -16.58 6.41 -36.22
CA TYR A 99 -15.49 7.11 -35.53
C TYR A 99 -14.25 6.21 -35.39
N GLU A 100 -13.15 6.60 -36.00
CA GLU A 100 -11.91 5.85 -36.08
C GLU A 100 -11.23 5.67 -34.70
N TYR A 101 -11.50 6.56 -33.73
CA TYR A 101 -10.86 6.60 -32.41
C TYR A 101 -11.82 6.41 -31.24
N ALA A 102 -13.04 5.96 -31.51
CA ALA A 102 -14.04 5.74 -30.46
C ALA A 102 -13.70 4.49 -29.63
N GLY A 103 -13.12 4.68 -28.49
CA GLY A 103 -12.76 3.63 -27.52
C GLY A 103 -12.20 4.24 -26.24
N PRO A 104 -11.99 3.45 -25.21
CA PRO A 104 -11.40 3.93 -23.98
C PRO A 104 -10.05 4.60 -24.22
N PHE A 105 -9.74 5.62 -23.45
CA PHE A 105 -8.47 6.34 -23.53
C PHE A 105 -8.01 6.76 -22.15
N LEU A 106 -6.72 7.06 -22.03
CA LEU A 106 -6.11 7.55 -20.81
C LEU A 106 -4.96 8.49 -21.16
N ASN A 107 -4.92 9.66 -20.52
CA ASN A 107 -3.82 10.61 -20.67
C ASN A 107 -2.73 10.36 -19.62
N GLY A 108 -3.12 10.00 -18.41
CA GLY A 108 -2.19 9.70 -17.33
C GLY A 108 -2.83 8.87 -16.23
N LEU A 109 -1.99 8.20 -15.46
CA LEU A 109 -2.38 7.37 -14.33
C LEU A 109 -1.47 7.65 -13.15
N GLU A 110 -2.05 7.96 -12.00
CA GLU A 110 -1.34 8.00 -10.72
C GLU A 110 -1.86 6.89 -9.83
N ILE A 111 -0.96 6.23 -9.11
CA ILE A 111 -1.30 5.17 -8.16
C ILE A 111 -0.67 5.52 -6.82
N HIS A 112 -1.50 5.57 -5.78
CA HIS A 112 -1.07 5.88 -4.42
C HIS A 112 -1.42 4.73 -3.50
N LEU A 113 -0.43 4.25 -2.74
CA LEU A 113 -0.65 3.30 -1.66
C LEU A 113 -1.30 4.04 -0.48
N LEU A 114 -2.47 3.59 -0.06
CA LEU A 114 -3.19 4.12 1.10
C LEU A 114 -2.88 3.31 2.36
N GLU A 115 -2.83 1.98 2.23
CA GLU A 115 -2.56 1.07 3.32
C GLU A 115 -1.87 -0.18 2.78
N GLU A 116 -0.75 -0.58 3.37
CA GLU A 116 -0.18 -1.89 3.10
C GLU A 116 -1.05 -2.98 3.71
N LEU A 117 -1.51 -3.92 2.89
CA LEU A 117 -1.97 -5.21 3.39
C LEU A 117 -0.71 -5.97 3.80
N SER A 118 -0.14 -5.60 4.95
CA SER A 118 0.85 -6.46 5.56
C SER A 118 0.24 -7.85 5.61
N ILE A 119 0.94 -8.83 5.08
CA ILE A 119 0.69 -10.21 5.39
C ILE A 119 0.99 -10.33 6.89
N HIS A 120 0.05 -9.91 7.70
CA HIS A 120 -0.10 -10.57 8.97
C HIS A 120 -0.42 -12.00 8.54
N SER A 121 0.62 -12.84 8.51
CA SER A 121 0.40 -14.28 8.46
C SER A 121 -0.70 -14.50 9.49
N ASN A 122 -1.91 -14.89 9.04
CA ASN A 122 -3.01 -15.35 9.89
C ASN A 122 -2.66 -16.73 10.47
N HIS A 123 -1.42 -16.92 10.82
CA HIS A 123 -1.07 -17.78 11.92
C HIS A 123 -1.48 -16.98 13.15
N PRO A 124 -2.40 -17.50 14.00
CA PRO A 124 -2.62 -16.89 15.30
C PRO A 124 -1.21 -16.60 15.83
N LYS A 125 -0.86 -15.34 16.03
CA LYS A 125 0.46 -15.02 16.57
C LYS A 125 0.48 -15.75 17.90
N ASP A 126 1.35 -16.72 18.02
CA ASP A 126 1.55 -17.47 19.28
C ASP A 126 1.96 -16.52 20.41
N TYR A 127 2.08 -15.24 20.10
CA TYR A 127 2.47 -14.18 21.00
C TYR A 127 2.00 -12.80 20.52
N LEU A 128 1.86 -11.86 21.48
CA LEU A 128 1.70 -10.43 21.24
C LEU A 128 2.93 -9.71 21.79
N LEU A 129 3.57 -8.89 20.97
CA LEU A 129 4.71 -8.06 21.35
C LEU A 129 4.27 -6.61 21.45
N SER A 130 4.44 -5.99 22.61
CA SER A 130 4.22 -4.57 22.80
C SER A 130 5.43 -3.75 22.35
N LYS A 131 5.20 -2.51 21.93
CA LYS A 131 6.32 -1.59 21.65
C LYS A 131 7.16 -1.41 22.91
N PRO A 132 8.51 -1.47 22.81
CA PRO A 132 9.38 -1.21 23.94
C PRO A 132 9.12 0.18 24.53
N PHE A 133 9.01 0.26 25.88
CA PHE A 133 8.68 1.51 26.57
C PHE A 133 9.55 1.69 27.84
N PRO A 134 9.93 2.95 28.18
CA PRO A 134 9.78 4.18 27.40
C PRO A 134 10.68 4.21 26.15
N ASN A 135 10.28 4.98 25.13
CA ASN A 135 11.12 5.26 23.97
C ASN A 135 10.92 6.73 23.56
N PRO A 136 11.91 7.62 23.71
CA PRO A 136 13.29 7.35 24.19
C PRO A 136 13.34 6.84 25.63
N PHE A 137 14.35 6.01 25.94
CA PHE A 137 14.56 5.47 27.28
C PHE A 137 15.78 6.09 27.97
N ASN A 138 15.72 6.05 29.29
CA ASN A 138 16.86 6.42 30.15
C ASN A 138 17.04 5.32 31.19
N ASN A 139 18.23 4.73 31.27
CA ASN A 139 18.62 3.68 32.18
C ASN A 139 17.89 2.33 32.07
N GLN A 140 16.60 2.30 31.74
CA GLN A 140 15.81 1.06 31.65
C GLN A 140 14.84 1.09 30.48
N LEU A 141 14.65 -0.06 29.85
CA LEU A 141 13.68 -0.29 28.79
C LEU A 141 12.90 -1.57 29.07
N SER A 142 11.59 -1.48 29.08
CA SER A 142 10.66 -2.61 29.23
C SER A 142 10.26 -3.17 27.86
N ILE A 143 10.28 -4.50 27.76
CA ILE A 143 9.82 -5.27 26.60
C ILE A 143 8.77 -6.22 27.09
N SER A 144 7.52 -6.01 26.70
CA SER A 144 6.40 -6.84 27.13
C SER A 144 5.98 -7.80 26.03
N ILE A 145 5.85 -9.06 26.37
CA ILE A 145 5.41 -10.13 25.49
C ILE A 145 4.32 -10.95 26.16
N GLU A 146 3.26 -11.25 25.45
CA GLU A 146 2.24 -12.20 25.86
C GLU A 146 2.31 -13.44 24.99
N LEU A 147 2.40 -14.61 25.60
CA LEU A 147 2.52 -15.90 24.93
C LEU A 147 1.22 -16.68 25.06
N VAL A 148 0.72 -17.23 23.95
CA VAL A 148 -0.46 -18.10 23.92
C VAL A 148 -0.11 -19.51 24.36
N ARG A 149 1.13 -19.95 24.10
CA ARG A 149 1.64 -21.27 24.47
C ARG A 149 3.08 -21.19 24.97
N LYS A 150 3.53 -22.23 25.68
CA LYS A 150 4.93 -22.35 26.08
C LYS A 150 5.84 -22.23 24.86
N SER A 151 6.77 -21.30 24.90
CA SER A 151 7.68 -21.01 23.79
C SER A 151 9.10 -20.76 24.26
N HIS A 152 10.08 -21.15 23.44
CA HIS A 152 11.45 -20.72 23.64
C HIS A 152 11.61 -19.30 23.14
N VAL A 153 12.04 -18.39 24.00
CA VAL A 153 12.16 -16.96 23.71
C VAL A 153 13.60 -16.54 23.91
N GLU A 154 14.17 -15.87 22.93
CA GLU A 154 15.45 -15.21 23.00
C GLU A 154 15.32 -13.75 22.62
N ILE A 155 15.86 -12.86 23.48
CA ILE A 155 15.81 -11.40 23.25
C ILE A 155 17.21 -10.85 23.38
N ASP A 156 17.70 -10.30 22.27
CA ASP A 156 19.02 -9.70 22.17
C ASP A 156 18.94 -8.21 21.82
N VAL A 157 19.89 -7.44 22.34
CA VAL A 157 20.08 -6.02 22.01
C VAL A 157 21.33 -5.85 21.17
N PHE A 158 21.20 -5.12 20.08
CA PHE A 158 22.30 -4.79 19.17
C PHE A 158 22.48 -3.27 19.05
N ASN A 159 23.70 -2.82 18.82
CA ASN A 159 23.99 -1.44 18.45
C ASN A 159 23.83 -1.24 16.92
N ILE A 160 24.03 0.00 16.46
CA ILE A 160 23.95 0.38 15.04
C ILE A 160 24.97 -0.36 14.14
N ASN A 161 26.04 -0.91 14.73
CA ASN A 161 27.07 -1.67 14.01
C ASN A 161 26.73 -3.17 13.92
N GLY A 162 25.56 -3.59 14.42
CA GLY A 162 25.15 -5.00 14.46
C GLY A 162 25.86 -5.83 15.52
N GLN A 163 26.57 -5.20 16.47
CA GLN A 163 27.20 -5.90 17.57
C GLN A 163 26.18 -6.16 18.67
N ARG A 164 26.13 -7.41 19.17
CA ARG A 164 25.28 -7.79 20.30
C ARG A 164 25.83 -7.18 21.60
N ILE A 165 25.05 -6.32 22.20
CA ILE A 165 25.37 -5.60 23.43
C ILE A 165 24.93 -6.37 24.66
N LYS A 166 23.75 -6.99 24.58
CA LYS A 166 23.15 -7.70 25.71
C LYS A 166 22.19 -8.79 25.24
N ASN A 167 22.25 -9.93 25.89
CA ASN A 167 21.15 -10.89 25.91
C ASN A 167 20.27 -10.59 27.13
N ILE A 168 18.99 -10.27 26.91
CA ILE A 168 18.03 -9.95 27.96
C ILE A 168 17.40 -11.21 28.51
N HIS A 169 17.06 -12.14 27.62
CA HIS A 169 16.46 -13.41 27.96
C HIS A 169 16.83 -14.49 26.93
N SER A 170 17.06 -15.70 27.40
CA SER A 170 17.19 -16.89 26.56
C SER A 170 16.68 -18.08 27.35
N GLY A 171 15.53 -18.63 26.92
CA GLY A 171 14.92 -19.79 27.60
C GLY A 171 13.43 -19.94 27.30
N SER A 172 12.83 -20.97 27.90
CA SER A 172 11.41 -21.24 27.78
C SER A 172 10.58 -20.39 28.73
N LEU A 173 9.59 -19.70 28.21
CA LEU A 173 8.54 -19.00 28.95
C LEU A 173 7.21 -19.74 28.83
N LEU A 174 6.43 -19.71 29.91
CA LEU A 174 5.09 -20.31 29.98
C LEU A 174 4.08 -19.39 29.25
N PRO A 175 2.86 -19.87 28.91
CA PRO A 175 1.79 -19.01 28.44
C PRO A 175 1.51 -17.87 29.44
N GLY A 176 1.15 -16.70 28.91
CA GLY A 176 0.81 -15.53 29.70
C GLY A 176 1.70 -14.32 29.41
N TYR A 177 1.53 -13.29 30.23
CA TYR A 177 2.20 -12.00 30.07
C TYR A 177 3.56 -12.01 30.77
N HIS A 178 4.59 -11.56 30.05
CA HIS A 178 5.95 -11.42 30.54
C HIS A 178 6.46 -10.01 30.27
N ASN A 179 7.06 -9.40 31.31
CA ASN A 179 7.71 -8.10 31.20
C ASN A 179 9.20 -8.28 31.45
N LEU A 180 10.01 -8.07 30.42
CA LEU A 180 11.45 -8.23 30.44
C LEU A 180 12.10 -6.85 30.42
N ILE A 181 13.09 -6.63 31.29
CA ILE A 181 13.68 -5.30 31.47
C ILE A 181 15.15 -5.34 31.07
N TRP A 182 15.51 -4.44 30.19
CA TRP A 182 16.91 -4.13 29.93
C TRP A 182 17.39 -2.98 30.84
N ASP A 183 18.34 -3.29 31.73
CA ASP A 183 19.09 -2.27 32.47
C ASP A 183 20.23 -1.76 31.56
N ALA A 184 20.05 -0.55 31.04
CA ALA A 184 20.94 0.09 30.09
C ALA A 184 21.88 1.13 30.73
N LYS A 185 22.02 1.16 32.07
CA LYS A 185 22.87 2.14 32.79
C LYS A 185 24.31 2.21 32.31
N LYS A 186 24.82 1.11 31.74
CA LYS A 186 26.20 1.03 31.21
C LYS A 186 26.25 1.15 29.69
N ALA A 187 25.13 1.33 29.02
CA ALA A 187 25.06 1.50 27.58
C ALA A 187 25.30 2.95 27.22
N ALA A 188 26.02 3.19 26.13
CA ALA A 188 26.22 4.55 25.62
C ALA A 188 24.89 5.12 25.09
N SER A 189 24.76 6.44 25.06
CA SER A 189 23.61 7.06 24.37
C SER A 189 23.66 6.73 22.88
N GLY A 190 22.52 6.30 22.32
CA GLY A 190 22.46 5.90 20.91
C GLY A 190 21.19 5.17 20.53
N ILE A 191 21.19 4.66 19.30
CA ILE A 191 20.11 3.83 18.76
C ILE A 191 20.48 2.35 18.98
N TYR A 192 19.52 1.59 19.41
CA TYR A 192 19.63 0.14 19.63
C TYR A 192 18.51 -0.60 18.93
N PHE A 193 18.81 -1.79 18.43
CA PHE A 193 17.85 -2.71 17.85
C PHE A 193 17.61 -3.86 18.84
N ILE A 194 16.35 -4.24 18.99
CA ILE A 194 15.95 -5.39 19.79
C ILE A 194 15.53 -6.49 18.82
N GLN A 195 16.21 -7.62 18.90
CA GLN A 195 15.85 -8.83 18.15
C GLN A 195 15.13 -9.78 19.08
N LEU A 196 13.95 -10.22 18.64
CA LEU A 196 13.15 -11.25 19.28
C LEU A 196 13.15 -12.49 18.41
N ASN A 197 13.53 -13.63 19.01
CA ASN A 197 13.48 -14.93 18.38
C ASN A 197 12.56 -15.84 19.20
N ILE A 198 11.51 -16.37 18.55
CA ILE A 198 10.55 -17.27 19.20
C ILE A 198 10.50 -18.57 18.40
N ASN A 199 10.80 -19.69 19.07
CA ASN A 199 10.80 -21.02 18.47
C ASN A 199 11.59 -21.09 17.15
N ASN A 200 12.76 -20.42 17.10
CA ASN A 200 13.64 -20.28 15.93
C ASN A 200 13.04 -19.46 14.76
N LYS A 201 12.06 -18.61 15.01
CA LYS A 201 11.58 -17.61 14.07
C LYS A 201 12.05 -16.23 14.52
N ASN A 202 12.77 -15.51 13.67
CA ASN A 202 13.28 -14.16 13.97
C ASN A 202 12.23 -13.10 13.67
N GLU A 203 12.03 -12.14 14.57
CA GLU A 203 11.38 -10.85 14.30
C GLU A 203 12.31 -9.70 14.71
N TYR A 204 12.36 -8.65 13.90
CA TYR A 204 13.21 -7.46 14.06
C TYR A 204 12.39 -6.22 14.29
#